data_00f9d7a31c92f809cc3ecc41f8c186ed
#
_entry.id   00f9d7a31c92f809cc3ecc41f8c186ed
#
_cell.length_a   1.000
_cell.length_b   1.000
_cell.length_c   1.000
_cell.angle_alpha   90.00
_cell.angle_beta   90.00
_cell.angle_gamma   90.00
#
_symmetry.space_group_name_H-M   'P 1'
#
loop_
_entity.id
_entity.type
_entity.pdbx_description
1 polymer ?
#
loop_
_entity_poly.entity_id
_entity_poly.type
_entity_poly.pdbx_seq_one_letter_code
_entity_poly.pdbx_strand_id
1 'polypeptide(L)'
;MTVTAAASPAPARFSWASLSRYGEAPVRAFVEIGQMVWFALTAVGQIPFAMRRYHKEMLRMVAQMGMGTGAMAVVGGTAAIVGFITLSAGSLVAIQGYATLGNIGVEAFTGFLAALVNVRFVAPVAAGQALAATVGAGATAELGAMRISEEIDALEVMSIRSVAFLASTRVVAGLVVIIPLYGLAITLAFLSQQVTTVFFYGQSAGTYNHYFHTFLRLNDVGWSFAEVILVAVVVMTTHCYYGYTASGGPVGVGEAVGRSMRLSLITIVVVVVLTAMAVYGKSPNFNLTV
;
A
#
# COMPACT_ATOMS: atom_id res chain seq x y z
N MET A 1 -34.69 16.91 58.62
CA MET A 1 -34.04 15.68 58.12
C MET A 1 -34.99 15.03 57.11
N THR A 2 -34.82 15.32 55.84
CA THR A 2 -35.59 14.74 54.73
C THR A 2 -34.69 13.78 53.98
N VAL A 3 -34.97 12.48 54.12
CA VAL A 3 -34.24 11.39 53.46
C VAL A 3 -34.71 11.32 52.02
N THR A 4 -33.88 11.70 51.08
CA THR A 4 -34.11 11.53 49.63
C THR A 4 -33.89 10.07 49.27
N ALA A 5 -34.97 9.36 48.91
CA ALA A 5 -34.91 8.00 48.42
C ALA A 5 -34.18 7.96 47.05
N ALA A 6 -33.09 7.22 46.96
CA ALA A 6 -32.38 6.96 45.71
C ALA A 6 -33.24 6.06 44.81
N ALA A 7 -33.56 6.57 43.62
CA ALA A 7 -34.25 5.80 42.59
C ALA A 7 -33.37 4.68 42.10
N SER A 8 -33.85 3.44 42.14
CA SER A 8 -33.17 2.27 41.57
C SER A 8 -33.03 2.39 40.04
N PRO A 9 -31.90 2.01 39.44
CA PRO A 9 -31.77 2.03 37.99
C PRO A 9 -32.74 0.99 37.37
N ALA A 10 -33.52 1.45 36.39
CA ALA A 10 -34.43 0.60 35.64
C ALA A 10 -33.65 -0.49 34.88
N PRO A 11 -34.15 -1.74 34.80
CA PRO A 11 -33.46 -2.81 34.07
C PRO A 11 -33.36 -2.46 32.58
N ALA A 12 -32.18 -2.65 32.03
CA ALA A 12 -31.89 -2.43 30.60
C ALA A 12 -32.89 -3.28 29.77
N ARG A 13 -33.83 -2.63 29.12
CA ARG A 13 -34.76 -3.31 28.20
C ARG A 13 -33.96 -3.80 27.00
N PHE A 14 -33.82 -5.11 26.91
CA PHE A 14 -33.26 -5.79 25.75
C PHE A 14 -34.14 -5.49 24.54
N SER A 15 -33.68 -4.61 23.66
CA SER A 15 -34.44 -4.19 22.47
C SER A 15 -34.11 -5.13 21.31
N TRP A 16 -35.11 -5.80 20.78
CA TRP A 16 -35.00 -6.64 19.56
C TRP A 16 -34.48 -5.82 18.36
N ALA A 17 -34.58 -4.50 18.38
CA ALA A 17 -33.99 -3.58 17.40
C ALA A 17 -32.44 -3.56 17.41
N SER A 18 -31.79 -4.06 18.47
CA SER A 18 -30.32 -4.22 18.48
C SER A 18 -29.90 -5.47 17.73
N LEU A 19 -30.71 -6.53 17.72
CA LEU A 19 -30.39 -7.78 16.98
C LEU A 19 -30.54 -7.62 15.46
N SER A 20 -31.50 -6.82 14.98
CA SER A 20 -31.62 -6.54 13.54
C SER A 20 -30.43 -5.75 12.99
N ARG A 21 -29.81 -4.87 13.78
CA ARG A 21 -28.56 -4.16 13.40
C ARG A 21 -27.37 -5.11 13.23
N TYR A 22 -27.26 -6.18 14.00
CA TYR A 22 -26.19 -7.18 13.85
C TYR A 22 -26.37 -8.05 12.60
N GLY A 23 -27.60 -8.31 12.17
CA GLY A 23 -27.89 -9.05 10.94
C GLY A 23 -27.63 -8.25 9.66
N GLU A 24 -27.78 -6.92 9.71
CA GLU A 24 -27.54 -6.04 8.56
C GLU A 24 -26.04 -5.68 8.35
N ALA A 25 -25.23 -5.73 9.42
CA ALA A 25 -23.83 -5.35 9.37
C ALA A 25 -23.01 -6.15 8.34
N PRO A 26 -23.08 -7.49 8.26
CA PRO A 26 -22.36 -8.27 7.26
C PRO A 26 -22.86 -7.98 5.84
N VAL A 27 -24.17 -7.82 5.65
CA VAL A 27 -24.74 -7.51 4.32
C VAL A 27 -24.26 -6.15 3.84
N ARG A 28 -24.24 -5.12 4.70
CA ARG A 28 -23.70 -3.80 4.34
C ARG A 28 -22.24 -3.86 3.96
N ALA A 29 -21.41 -4.63 4.69
CA ALA A 29 -20.01 -4.82 4.36
C ALA A 29 -19.82 -5.48 2.99
N PHE A 30 -20.62 -6.51 2.66
CA PHE A 30 -20.58 -7.15 1.34
C PHE A 30 -20.99 -6.19 0.22
N VAL A 31 -22.00 -5.36 0.44
CA VAL A 31 -22.45 -4.36 -0.53
C VAL A 31 -21.36 -3.30 -0.75
N GLU A 32 -20.73 -2.81 0.32
CA GLU A 32 -19.63 -1.83 0.24
C GLU A 32 -18.43 -2.40 -0.52
N ILE A 33 -18.03 -3.64 -0.22
CA ILE A 33 -16.96 -4.32 -0.96
C ILE A 33 -17.35 -4.47 -2.44
N GLY A 34 -18.59 -4.86 -2.74
CA GLY A 34 -19.08 -4.98 -4.11
C GLY A 34 -19.02 -3.66 -4.89
N GLN A 35 -19.44 -2.56 -4.26
CA GLN A 35 -19.35 -1.22 -4.84
C GLN A 35 -17.91 -0.78 -5.08
N MET A 36 -17.01 -1.06 -4.15
CA MET A 36 -15.58 -0.75 -4.29
C MET A 36 -14.94 -1.54 -5.42
N VAL A 37 -15.25 -2.84 -5.53
CA VAL A 37 -14.75 -3.70 -6.64
C VAL A 37 -15.31 -3.21 -7.97
N TRP A 38 -16.58 -2.88 -8.05
CA TRP A 38 -17.19 -2.33 -9.25
C TRP A 38 -16.55 -1.00 -9.67
N PHE A 39 -16.33 -0.12 -8.72
CA PHE A 39 -15.61 1.15 -8.96
C PHE A 39 -14.19 0.89 -9.47
N ALA A 40 -13.45 -0.03 -8.84
CA ALA A 40 -12.09 -0.39 -9.23
C ALA A 40 -12.05 -0.94 -10.66
N LEU A 41 -12.96 -1.87 -11.01
CA LEU A 41 -13.08 -2.40 -12.37
C LEU A 41 -13.43 -1.32 -13.40
N THR A 42 -14.32 -0.39 -13.03
CA THR A 42 -14.69 0.75 -13.88
C THR A 42 -13.51 1.69 -14.09
N ALA A 43 -12.80 2.05 -13.01
CA ALA A 43 -11.64 2.93 -13.07
C ALA A 43 -10.50 2.33 -13.91
N VAL A 44 -10.18 1.04 -13.70
CA VAL A 44 -9.15 0.33 -14.47
C VAL A 44 -9.58 0.13 -15.93
N GLY A 45 -10.84 -0.26 -16.16
CA GLY A 45 -11.37 -0.45 -17.52
C GLY A 45 -11.41 0.83 -18.36
N GLN A 46 -11.48 1.99 -17.72
CA GLN A 46 -11.46 3.30 -18.40
C GLN A 46 -10.05 3.86 -18.62
N ILE A 47 -8.98 3.20 -18.15
CA ILE A 47 -7.60 3.63 -18.36
C ILE A 47 -7.26 3.86 -19.83
N PRO A 48 -7.58 2.95 -20.79
CA PRO A 48 -7.26 3.19 -22.20
C PRO A 48 -7.94 4.44 -22.79
N PHE A 49 -9.18 4.71 -22.36
CA PHE A 49 -9.89 5.91 -22.73
C PHE A 49 -9.26 7.17 -22.11
N ALA A 50 -8.93 7.12 -20.82
CA ALA A 50 -8.27 8.22 -20.10
C ALA A 50 -6.89 8.56 -20.72
N MET A 51 -6.09 7.56 -21.06
CA MET A 51 -4.78 7.73 -21.70
C MET A 51 -4.88 8.44 -23.06
N ARG A 52 -5.91 8.16 -23.86
CA ARG A 52 -6.11 8.78 -25.16
C ARG A 52 -6.67 10.20 -25.06
N ARG A 53 -7.63 10.42 -24.16
CA ARG A 53 -8.38 11.67 -24.09
C ARG A 53 -7.80 12.68 -23.08
N TYR A 54 -7.24 12.19 -21.96
CA TYR A 54 -6.80 13.01 -20.83
C TYR A 54 -5.29 12.91 -20.56
N HIS A 55 -4.49 12.63 -21.60
CA HIS A 55 -3.04 12.45 -21.47
C HIS A 55 -2.32 13.66 -20.84
N LYS A 56 -2.77 14.89 -21.12
CA LYS A 56 -2.18 16.11 -20.51
C LYS A 56 -2.42 16.17 -19.00
N GLU A 57 -3.64 15.84 -18.57
CA GLU A 57 -4.00 15.82 -17.16
C GLU A 57 -3.26 14.68 -16.45
N MET A 58 -3.14 13.53 -17.10
CA MET A 58 -2.39 12.41 -16.58
C MET A 58 -0.90 12.75 -16.36
N LEU A 59 -0.25 13.41 -17.32
CA LEU A 59 1.12 13.89 -17.17
C LEU A 59 1.25 14.92 -16.06
N ARG A 60 0.26 15.80 -15.92
CA ARG A 60 0.19 16.75 -14.80
C ARG A 60 0.09 16.03 -13.45
N MET A 61 -0.80 15.02 -13.35
CA MET A 61 -0.93 14.21 -12.13
C MET A 61 0.36 13.43 -11.80
N VAL A 62 1.01 12.85 -12.81
CA VAL A 62 2.33 12.18 -12.62
C VAL A 62 3.35 13.18 -12.09
N ALA A 63 3.41 14.39 -12.65
CA ALA A 63 4.32 15.44 -12.18
C ALA A 63 3.99 15.90 -10.76
N GLN A 64 2.72 16.09 -10.42
CA GLN A 64 2.28 16.49 -9.08
C GLN A 64 2.57 15.40 -8.04
N MET A 65 2.25 14.14 -8.35
CA MET A 65 2.44 13.01 -7.44
C MET A 65 3.90 12.59 -7.33
N GLY A 66 4.67 12.69 -8.43
CA GLY A 66 6.08 12.34 -8.47
C GLY A 66 7.01 13.46 -8.00
N MET A 67 6.73 14.71 -8.35
CA MET A 67 7.62 15.83 -8.06
C MET A 67 7.03 16.89 -7.11
N GLY A 68 5.71 16.84 -6.85
CA GLY A 68 5.01 17.76 -5.94
C GLY A 68 4.98 19.23 -6.41
N THR A 69 4.17 20.04 -5.75
CA THR A 69 4.06 21.50 -6.02
C THR A 69 5.19 22.32 -5.38
N GLY A 70 6.05 21.70 -4.61
CA GLY A 70 7.30 22.26 -4.12
C GLY A 70 8.41 21.26 -4.39
N ALA A 71 8.99 21.31 -5.56
CA ALA A 71 9.82 20.30 -6.23
C ALA A 71 10.88 19.54 -5.39
N MET A 72 11.26 20.03 -4.23
CA MET A 72 12.20 19.35 -3.34
C MET A 72 11.56 18.75 -2.07
N ALA A 73 10.43 19.29 -1.60
CA ALA A 73 9.86 18.88 -0.31
C ALA A 73 9.03 17.57 -0.40
N VAL A 74 8.37 17.30 -1.52
CA VAL A 74 7.48 16.14 -1.65
C VAL A 74 8.21 14.91 -2.20
N VAL A 75 9.09 15.06 -3.19
CA VAL A 75 9.97 13.97 -3.63
C VAL A 75 10.88 13.56 -2.47
N GLY A 76 11.45 14.55 -1.76
CA GLY A 76 12.22 14.30 -0.55
C GLY A 76 11.40 13.62 0.53
N GLY A 77 10.15 14.04 0.76
CA GLY A 77 9.26 13.44 1.76
C GLY A 77 8.89 11.99 1.47
N THR A 78 8.41 11.68 0.27
CA THR A 78 8.04 10.31 -0.11
C THR A 78 9.26 9.40 -0.15
N ALA A 79 10.36 9.84 -0.77
CA ALA A 79 11.62 9.08 -0.82
C ALA A 79 12.22 8.88 0.58
N ALA A 80 12.13 9.89 1.46
CA ALA A 80 12.58 9.78 2.85
C ALA A 80 11.74 8.77 3.64
N ILE A 81 10.41 8.76 3.47
CA ILE A 81 9.52 7.77 4.10
C ILE A 81 9.86 6.37 3.60
N VAL A 82 9.96 6.16 2.28
CA VAL A 82 10.40 4.88 1.70
C VAL A 82 11.75 4.48 2.27
N GLY A 83 12.72 5.39 2.23
CA GLY A 83 14.08 5.16 2.73
C GLY A 83 14.09 4.75 4.20
N PHE A 84 13.39 5.47 5.06
CA PHE A 84 13.32 5.16 6.48
C PHE A 84 12.68 3.78 6.75
N ILE A 85 11.55 3.49 6.10
CA ILE A 85 10.86 2.21 6.27
C ILE A 85 11.75 1.06 5.79
N THR A 86 12.35 1.18 4.59
CA THR A 86 13.14 0.10 4.00
C THR A 86 14.49 -0.10 4.69
N LEU A 87 15.18 0.98 5.08
CA LEU A 87 16.41 0.89 5.87
C LEU A 87 16.15 0.20 7.21
N SER A 88 15.09 0.60 7.91
CA SER A 88 14.72 -0.01 9.19
C SER A 88 14.30 -1.47 9.04
N ALA A 89 13.46 -1.79 8.06
CA ALA A 89 13.00 -3.15 7.82
C ALA A 89 14.13 -4.08 7.33
N GLY A 90 14.99 -3.62 6.43
CA GLY A 90 16.16 -4.37 5.97
C GLY A 90 17.16 -4.64 7.10
N SER A 91 17.42 -3.65 7.95
CA SER A 91 18.24 -3.86 9.17
C SER A 91 17.63 -4.86 10.11
N LEU A 92 16.30 -4.81 10.33
CA LEU A 92 15.59 -5.76 11.18
C LEU A 92 15.66 -7.18 10.64
N VAL A 93 15.53 -7.36 9.33
CA VAL A 93 15.70 -8.68 8.67
C VAL A 93 17.13 -9.17 8.84
N ALA A 94 18.14 -8.29 8.77
CA ALA A 94 19.54 -8.67 9.04
C ALA A 94 19.73 -9.16 10.48
N ILE A 95 19.24 -8.38 11.46
CA ILE A 95 19.36 -8.70 12.89
C ILE A 95 18.68 -10.03 13.20
N GLN A 96 17.43 -10.17 12.80
CA GLN A 96 16.64 -11.37 13.08
C GLN A 96 17.17 -12.59 12.30
N GLY A 97 17.56 -12.38 11.05
CA GLY A 97 18.13 -13.42 10.19
C GLY A 97 19.44 -13.95 10.75
N TYR A 98 20.38 -13.04 11.11
CA TYR A 98 21.66 -13.41 11.65
C TYR A 98 21.51 -14.18 12.98
N ALA A 99 20.66 -13.68 13.88
CA ALA A 99 20.39 -14.34 15.16
C ALA A 99 19.76 -15.74 14.98
N THR A 100 18.78 -15.86 14.08
CA THR A 100 18.10 -17.15 13.84
C THR A 100 19.03 -18.18 13.20
N LEU A 101 19.81 -17.77 12.20
CA LEU A 101 20.76 -18.64 11.51
C LEU A 101 21.97 -18.97 12.39
N GLY A 102 22.41 -18.04 13.25
CA GLY A 102 23.49 -18.25 14.21
C GLY A 102 23.15 -19.33 15.24
N ASN A 103 21.87 -19.44 15.67
CA ASN A 103 21.43 -20.49 16.61
C ASN A 103 21.63 -21.91 16.07
N ILE A 104 21.72 -22.09 14.77
CA ILE A 104 21.97 -23.38 14.10
C ILE A 104 23.33 -23.42 13.37
N GLY A 105 24.18 -22.42 13.62
CA GLY A 105 25.57 -22.38 13.11
C GLY A 105 25.69 -22.12 11.59
N VAL A 106 24.67 -21.48 10.98
CA VAL A 106 24.66 -21.20 9.52
C VAL A 106 24.44 -19.70 9.22
N GLU A 107 24.98 -18.83 10.06
CA GLU A 107 24.90 -17.37 9.91
C GLU A 107 25.43 -16.86 8.57
N ALA A 108 26.30 -17.64 7.91
CA ALA A 108 26.81 -17.34 6.57
C ALA A 108 25.69 -17.17 5.52
N PHE A 109 24.53 -17.81 5.71
CA PHE A 109 23.37 -17.70 4.81
C PHE A 109 22.56 -16.42 4.97
N THR A 110 23.01 -15.44 5.76
CA THR A 110 22.27 -14.16 5.90
C THR A 110 22.11 -13.43 4.55
N GLY A 111 23.09 -13.54 3.65
CA GLY A 111 22.96 -13.03 2.27
C GLY A 111 21.82 -13.66 1.47
N PHE A 112 21.55 -14.94 1.67
CA PHE A 112 20.40 -15.64 1.11
C PHE A 112 19.05 -15.04 1.60
N LEU A 113 18.91 -14.78 2.89
CA LEU A 113 17.73 -14.12 3.44
C LEU A 113 17.53 -12.73 2.82
N ALA A 114 18.62 -11.99 2.55
CA ALA A 114 18.55 -10.70 1.89
C ALA A 114 17.93 -10.83 0.49
N ALA A 115 18.38 -11.78 -0.30
CA ALA A 115 17.87 -12.00 -1.64
C ALA A 115 16.41 -12.43 -1.67
N LEU A 116 15.95 -13.24 -0.70
CA LEU A 116 14.60 -13.77 -0.68
C LEU A 116 13.60 -12.82 -0.01
N VAL A 117 13.88 -12.43 1.23
CA VAL A 117 12.88 -11.74 2.07
C VAL A 117 12.68 -10.31 1.60
N ASN A 118 13.75 -9.61 1.21
CA ASN A 118 13.61 -8.24 0.73
C ASN A 118 12.86 -8.17 -0.61
N VAL A 119 13.15 -9.09 -1.54
CA VAL A 119 12.49 -9.08 -2.86
C VAL A 119 11.02 -9.46 -2.76
N ARG A 120 10.71 -10.49 -1.96
CA ARG A 120 9.36 -11.07 -1.93
C ARG A 120 8.40 -10.40 -0.96
N PHE A 121 8.91 -9.70 0.06
CA PHE A 121 8.06 -9.15 1.13
C PHE A 121 8.42 -7.71 1.49
N VAL A 122 9.66 -7.44 1.91
CA VAL A 122 10.00 -6.16 2.53
C VAL A 122 9.85 -4.99 1.58
N ALA A 123 10.46 -5.07 0.40
CA ALA A 123 10.45 -3.98 -0.57
C ALA A 123 9.04 -3.73 -1.16
N PRO A 124 8.25 -4.76 -1.56
CA PRO A 124 6.88 -4.56 -2.03
C PRO A 124 5.95 -3.95 -0.97
N VAL A 125 6.01 -4.45 0.27
CA VAL A 125 5.21 -3.92 1.38
C VAL A 125 5.58 -2.47 1.69
N ALA A 126 6.88 -2.17 1.81
CA ALA A 126 7.34 -0.83 2.11
C ALA A 126 6.98 0.19 1.02
N ALA A 127 7.17 -0.17 -0.25
CA ALA A 127 6.79 0.67 -1.38
C ALA A 127 5.27 0.91 -1.44
N GLY A 128 4.47 -0.14 -1.21
CA GLY A 128 3.01 -0.03 -1.15
C GLY A 128 2.53 0.86 -0.01
N GLN A 129 3.11 0.71 1.19
CA GLN A 129 2.77 1.54 2.35
C GLN A 129 3.13 3.02 2.12
N ALA A 130 4.30 3.28 1.54
CA ALA A 130 4.71 4.64 1.22
C ALA A 130 3.81 5.26 0.15
N LEU A 131 3.44 4.51 -0.90
CA LEU A 131 2.46 4.96 -1.91
C LEU A 131 1.12 5.31 -1.26
N ALA A 132 0.60 4.45 -0.37
CA ALA A 132 -0.66 4.68 0.31
C ALA A 132 -0.61 5.94 1.20
N ALA A 133 0.47 6.08 1.99
CA ALA A 133 0.62 7.16 2.96
C ALA A 133 0.82 8.54 2.32
N THR A 134 1.40 8.60 1.13
CA THR A 134 1.71 9.87 0.46
C THR A 134 0.76 10.15 -0.70
N VAL A 135 0.90 9.41 -1.78
CA VAL A 135 0.13 9.60 -3.02
C VAL A 135 -1.34 9.23 -2.82
N GLY A 136 -1.61 8.09 -2.19
CA GLY A 136 -2.96 7.61 -1.93
C GLY A 136 -3.75 8.54 -1.01
N ALA A 137 -3.19 8.88 0.14
CA ALA A 137 -3.83 9.79 1.10
C ALA A 137 -4.12 11.16 0.48
N GLY A 138 -3.16 11.72 -0.28
CA GLY A 138 -3.35 12.95 -1.04
C GLY A 138 -4.49 12.86 -2.06
N ALA A 139 -4.52 11.79 -2.84
CA ALA A 139 -5.59 11.54 -3.81
C ALA A 139 -6.98 11.43 -3.16
N THR A 140 -7.07 10.77 -1.97
CA THR A 140 -8.32 10.69 -1.21
C THR A 140 -8.75 12.08 -0.73
N ALA A 141 -7.84 12.88 -0.20
CA ALA A 141 -8.13 14.21 0.30
C ALA A 141 -8.59 15.16 -0.82
N GLU A 142 -7.88 15.16 -1.96
CA GLU A 142 -8.26 15.98 -3.13
C GLU A 142 -9.63 15.60 -3.70
N LEU A 143 -9.87 14.30 -3.94
CA LEU A 143 -11.17 13.83 -4.45
C LEU A 143 -12.28 14.10 -3.45
N GLY A 144 -12.01 13.92 -2.16
CA GLY A 144 -12.96 14.23 -1.09
C GLY A 144 -13.29 15.73 -1.03
N ALA A 145 -12.31 16.61 -1.21
CA ALA A 145 -12.53 18.05 -1.31
C ALA A 145 -13.40 18.41 -2.53
N MET A 146 -13.08 17.85 -3.71
CA MET A 146 -13.87 18.04 -4.93
C MET A 146 -15.30 17.49 -4.80
N ARG A 147 -15.49 16.42 -4.01
CA ARG A 147 -16.82 15.85 -3.77
C ARG A 147 -17.69 16.75 -2.91
N ILE A 148 -17.14 17.32 -1.83
CA ILE A 148 -17.88 18.21 -0.93
C ILE A 148 -18.11 19.61 -1.51
N SER A 149 -17.30 20.05 -2.50
CA SER A 149 -17.49 21.30 -3.25
C SER A 149 -18.35 21.14 -4.51
N GLU A 150 -18.96 19.96 -4.72
CA GLU A 150 -19.82 19.62 -5.86
C GLU A 150 -19.12 19.71 -7.23
N GLU A 151 -17.79 19.79 -7.26
CA GLU A 151 -17.01 19.85 -8.51
C GLU A 151 -17.16 18.58 -9.35
N ILE A 152 -17.32 17.41 -8.71
CA ILE A 152 -17.55 16.13 -9.38
C ILE A 152 -18.89 16.16 -10.12
N ASP A 153 -19.94 16.66 -9.47
CA ASP A 153 -21.28 16.75 -10.04
C ASP A 153 -21.30 17.78 -11.21
N ALA A 154 -20.55 18.88 -11.09
CA ALA A 154 -20.36 19.84 -12.17
C ALA A 154 -19.70 19.20 -13.42
N LEU A 155 -18.70 18.32 -13.23
CA LEU A 155 -18.09 17.58 -14.35
C LEU A 155 -19.11 16.66 -15.05
N GLU A 156 -19.98 16.00 -14.31
CA GLU A 156 -21.01 15.12 -14.86
C GLU A 156 -22.07 15.89 -15.65
N VAL A 157 -22.49 17.06 -15.17
CA VAL A 157 -23.39 17.97 -15.93
C VAL A 157 -22.75 18.39 -17.26
N MET A 158 -21.44 18.59 -17.30
CA MET A 158 -20.70 18.89 -18.54
C MET A 158 -20.47 17.64 -19.42
N SER A 159 -21.10 16.49 -19.11
CA SER A 159 -20.95 15.22 -19.84
C SER A 159 -19.50 14.67 -19.84
N ILE A 160 -18.69 15.06 -18.87
CA ILE A 160 -17.35 14.51 -18.66
C ILE A 160 -17.48 13.25 -17.83
N ARG A 161 -16.84 12.15 -18.25
CA ARG A 161 -16.80 10.91 -17.46
C ARG A 161 -15.92 11.11 -16.24
N SER A 162 -16.55 11.45 -15.10
CA SER A 162 -15.89 11.81 -13.85
C SER A 162 -14.92 10.75 -13.36
N VAL A 163 -15.29 9.45 -13.39
CA VAL A 163 -14.43 8.34 -13.00
C VAL A 163 -13.19 8.23 -13.90
N ALA A 164 -13.36 8.39 -15.24
CA ALA A 164 -12.22 8.32 -16.17
C ALA A 164 -11.26 9.51 -15.99
N PHE A 165 -11.83 10.69 -15.77
CA PHE A 165 -11.05 11.93 -15.63
C PHE A 165 -10.33 12.00 -14.27
N LEU A 166 -11.01 11.61 -13.18
CA LEU A 166 -10.49 11.77 -11.82
C LEU A 166 -9.80 10.53 -11.28
N ALA A 167 -10.45 9.36 -11.37
CA ALA A 167 -9.91 8.13 -10.77
C ALA A 167 -8.89 7.44 -11.68
N SER A 168 -9.22 7.22 -12.98
CA SER A 168 -8.30 6.48 -13.86
C SER A 168 -6.99 7.23 -14.08
N THR A 169 -7.00 8.57 -14.17
CA THR A 169 -5.77 9.37 -14.30
C THR A 169 -4.89 9.25 -13.07
N ARG A 170 -5.46 9.24 -11.85
CA ARG A 170 -4.73 9.06 -10.59
C ARG A 170 -4.18 7.64 -10.43
N VAL A 171 -4.95 6.63 -10.84
CA VAL A 171 -4.47 5.24 -10.85
C VAL A 171 -3.23 5.10 -11.75
N VAL A 172 -3.27 5.64 -12.96
CA VAL A 172 -2.11 5.60 -13.87
C VAL A 172 -0.94 6.40 -13.31
N ALA A 173 -1.18 7.58 -12.74
CA ALA A 173 -0.13 8.36 -12.10
C ALA A 173 0.54 7.58 -10.96
N GLY A 174 -0.24 6.93 -10.09
CA GLY A 174 0.28 6.05 -9.04
C GLY A 174 1.11 4.89 -9.58
N LEU A 175 0.67 4.26 -10.70
CA LEU A 175 1.43 3.21 -11.37
C LEU A 175 2.78 3.69 -11.92
N VAL A 176 2.86 4.90 -12.42
CA VAL A 176 4.13 5.47 -12.89
C VAL A 176 5.06 5.80 -11.72
N VAL A 177 4.51 6.35 -10.65
CA VAL A 177 5.27 6.77 -9.46
C VAL A 177 5.80 5.58 -8.65
N ILE A 178 5.05 4.46 -8.58
CA ILE A 178 5.47 3.29 -7.79
C ILE A 178 6.75 2.64 -8.34
N ILE A 179 6.99 2.70 -9.65
CA ILE A 179 8.16 2.04 -10.28
C ILE A 179 9.49 2.58 -9.71
N PRO A 180 9.79 3.89 -9.76
CA PRO A 180 11.00 4.42 -9.16
C PRO A 180 11.01 4.30 -7.63
N LEU A 181 9.87 4.41 -6.95
CA LEU A 181 9.78 4.21 -5.51
C LEU A 181 10.15 2.79 -5.11
N TYR A 182 9.70 1.79 -5.85
CA TYR A 182 10.06 0.40 -5.61
C TYR A 182 11.55 0.14 -5.89
N GLY A 183 12.09 0.71 -6.97
CA GLY A 183 13.54 0.65 -7.26
C GLY A 183 14.37 1.21 -6.11
N LEU A 184 13.95 2.32 -5.54
CA LEU A 184 14.57 2.90 -4.34
C LEU A 184 14.42 1.99 -3.12
N ALA A 185 13.21 1.47 -2.88
CA ALA A 185 12.92 0.59 -1.76
C ALA A 185 13.79 -0.66 -1.74
N ILE A 186 13.86 -1.38 -2.86
CA ILE A 186 14.62 -2.63 -2.95
C ILE A 186 16.13 -2.39 -2.81
N THR A 187 16.64 -1.31 -3.40
CA THR A 187 18.06 -0.96 -3.31
C THR A 187 18.45 -0.61 -1.87
N LEU A 188 17.63 0.21 -1.19
CA LEU A 188 17.89 0.59 0.20
C LEU A 188 17.71 -0.59 1.17
N ALA A 189 16.78 -1.51 0.91
CA ALA A 189 16.62 -2.74 1.70
C ALA A 189 17.88 -3.63 1.61
N PHE A 190 18.41 -3.83 0.40
CA PHE A 190 19.65 -4.59 0.20
C PHE A 190 20.85 -3.93 0.88
N LEU A 191 21.01 -2.62 0.67
CA LEU A 191 22.10 -1.86 1.28
C LEU A 191 22.05 -1.92 2.81
N SER A 192 20.88 -1.70 3.39
CA SER A 192 20.68 -1.74 4.84
C SER A 192 21.04 -3.11 5.43
N GLN A 193 20.57 -4.18 4.79
CA GLN A 193 20.86 -5.53 5.25
C GLN A 193 22.35 -5.86 5.13
N GLN A 194 22.99 -5.50 4.01
CA GLN A 194 24.43 -5.69 3.82
C GLN A 194 25.23 -4.93 4.88
N VAL A 195 24.94 -3.64 5.06
CA VAL A 195 25.60 -2.81 6.07
C VAL A 195 25.46 -3.40 7.47
N THR A 196 24.23 -3.77 7.85
CA THR A 196 24.00 -4.36 9.16
C THR A 196 24.74 -5.68 9.35
N THR A 197 24.72 -6.57 8.34
CA THR A 197 25.38 -7.89 8.46
C THR A 197 26.89 -7.79 8.47
N VAL A 198 27.47 -6.94 7.60
CA VAL A 198 28.94 -6.85 7.47
C VAL A 198 29.54 -5.98 8.57
N PHE A 199 28.97 -4.78 8.84
CA PHE A 199 29.58 -3.84 9.80
C PHE A 199 29.20 -4.10 11.25
N PHE A 200 27.94 -4.47 11.54
CA PHE A 200 27.50 -4.71 12.92
C PHE A 200 27.82 -6.12 13.43
N TYR A 201 27.65 -7.13 12.55
CA TYR A 201 27.89 -8.53 12.94
C TYR A 201 29.28 -9.05 12.52
N GLY A 202 30.07 -8.24 11.78
CA GLY A 202 31.42 -8.60 11.39
C GLY A 202 31.50 -9.75 10.37
N GLN A 203 30.41 -10.09 9.68
CA GLN A 203 30.43 -11.10 8.64
C GLN A 203 31.30 -10.65 7.46
N SER A 204 32.07 -11.59 6.86
CA SER A 204 32.84 -11.28 5.66
C SER A 204 31.94 -10.81 4.53
N ALA A 205 32.27 -9.64 3.94
CA ALA A 205 31.56 -9.13 2.78
C ALA A 205 31.57 -10.12 1.58
N GLY A 206 32.66 -10.88 1.43
CA GLY A 206 32.78 -11.93 0.41
C GLY A 206 31.74 -13.04 0.61
N THR A 207 31.61 -13.54 1.82
CA THR A 207 30.63 -14.57 2.19
C THR A 207 29.21 -14.07 1.98
N TYR A 208 28.88 -12.85 2.45
CA TYR A 208 27.57 -12.24 2.25
C TYR A 208 27.23 -12.12 0.75
N ASN A 209 28.12 -11.53 -0.05
CA ASN A 209 27.90 -11.32 -1.47
C ASN A 209 27.80 -12.65 -2.24
N HIS A 210 28.57 -13.67 -1.88
CA HIS A 210 28.48 -14.99 -2.50
C HIS A 210 27.06 -15.55 -2.37
N TYR A 211 26.53 -15.64 -1.15
CA TYR A 211 25.17 -16.15 -0.95
C TYR A 211 24.09 -15.23 -1.50
N PHE A 212 24.26 -13.91 -1.42
CA PHE A 212 23.34 -12.94 -2.00
C PHE A 212 23.20 -13.13 -3.52
N HIS A 213 24.31 -13.16 -4.26
CA HIS A 213 24.29 -13.30 -5.72
C HIS A 213 23.91 -14.69 -6.19
N THR A 214 24.24 -15.74 -5.43
CA THR A 214 23.83 -17.11 -5.75
C THR A 214 22.31 -17.27 -5.74
N PHE A 215 21.62 -16.62 -4.82
CA PHE A 215 20.18 -16.78 -4.64
C PHE A 215 19.35 -15.64 -5.22
N LEU A 216 19.93 -14.49 -5.53
CA LEU A 216 19.23 -13.40 -6.20
C LEU A 216 19.01 -13.74 -7.68
N ARG A 217 17.76 -14.07 -8.02
CA ARG A 217 17.39 -14.34 -9.42
C ARG A 217 16.72 -13.11 -10.02
N LEU A 218 17.13 -12.73 -11.22
CA LEU A 218 16.53 -11.61 -11.95
C LEU A 218 15.02 -11.83 -12.20
N ASN A 219 14.61 -13.08 -12.39
CA ASN A 219 13.21 -13.45 -12.55
C ASN A 219 12.37 -13.15 -11.29
N ASP A 220 12.92 -13.36 -10.09
CA ASP A 220 12.23 -13.05 -8.84
C ASP A 220 12.05 -11.53 -8.67
N VAL A 221 13.05 -10.74 -9.07
CA VAL A 221 12.93 -9.27 -9.11
C VAL A 221 11.85 -8.84 -10.11
N GLY A 222 11.78 -9.47 -11.28
CA GLY A 222 10.73 -9.21 -12.27
C GLY A 222 9.32 -9.50 -11.73
N TRP A 223 9.13 -10.63 -11.05
CA TRP A 223 7.85 -10.96 -10.38
C TRP A 223 7.50 -9.98 -9.27
N SER A 224 8.48 -9.53 -8.50
CA SER A 224 8.28 -8.54 -7.46
C SER A 224 7.88 -7.16 -8.02
N PHE A 225 8.39 -6.75 -9.19
CA PHE A 225 7.88 -5.58 -9.91
C PHE A 225 6.42 -5.74 -10.33
N ALA A 226 6.04 -6.91 -10.86
CA ALA A 226 4.64 -7.19 -11.22
C ALA A 226 3.72 -7.15 -9.98
N GLU A 227 4.18 -7.67 -8.86
CA GLU A 227 3.49 -7.63 -7.57
C GLU A 227 3.24 -6.20 -7.10
N VAL A 228 4.26 -5.35 -7.14
CA VAL A 228 4.16 -3.94 -6.74
C VAL A 228 3.21 -3.16 -7.65
N ILE A 229 3.18 -3.45 -8.95
CA ILE A 229 2.19 -2.87 -9.87
C ILE A 229 0.77 -3.27 -9.45
N LEU A 230 0.54 -4.54 -9.09
CA LEU A 230 -0.75 -4.99 -8.58
C LEU A 230 -1.12 -4.28 -7.26
N VAL A 231 -0.18 -4.18 -6.33
CA VAL A 231 -0.36 -3.42 -5.08
C VAL A 231 -0.75 -1.97 -5.38
N ALA A 232 -0.07 -1.31 -6.32
CA ALA A 232 -0.38 0.07 -6.69
C ALA A 232 -1.78 0.23 -7.26
N VAL A 233 -2.25 -0.70 -8.11
CA VAL A 233 -3.64 -0.70 -8.62
C VAL A 233 -4.63 -0.77 -7.47
N VAL A 234 -4.45 -1.72 -6.55
CA VAL A 234 -5.37 -1.93 -5.43
C VAL A 234 -5.36 -0.74 -4.48
N VAL A 235 -4.18 -0.22 -4.12
CA VAL A 235 -4.05 0.96 -3.26
C VAL A 235 -4.71 2.18 -3.89
N MET A 236 -4.35 2.51 -5.12
CA MET A 236 -4.87 3.72 -5.78
C MET A 236 -6.38 3.66 -6.02
N THR A 237 -6.92 2.49 -6.41
CA THR A 237 -8.38 2.34 -6.58
C THR A 237 -9.11 2.45 -5.25
N THR A 238 -8.57 1.89 -4.16
CA THR A 238 -9.13 2.03 -2.81
C THR A 238 -9.16 3.49 -2.37
N HIS A 239 -8.07 4.21 -2.51
CA HIS A 239 -7.98 5.62 -2.16
C HIS A 239 -8.90 6.50 -3.01
N CYS A 240 -8.97 6.25 -4.32
CA CYS A 240 -9.90 6.97 -5.20
C CYS A 240 -11.36 6.69 -4.85
N TYR A 241 -11.72 5.45 -4.48
CA TYR A 241 -13.08 5.10 -4.08
C TYR A 241 -13.53 5.88 -2.84
N TYR A 242 -12.72 5.85 -1.77
CA TYR A 242 -13.07 6.57 -0.54
C TYR A 242 -13.09 8.09 -0.71
N GLY A 243 -12.21 8.64 -1.54
CA GLY A 243 -12.25 10.06 -1.86
C GLY A 243 -13.48 10.44 -2.69
N TYR A 244 -13.79 9.67 -3.73
CA TYR A 244 -14.94 9.90 -4.61
C TYR A 244 -16.30 9.78 -3.89
N THR A 245 -16.39 8.92 -2.88
CA THR A 245 -17.60 8.68 -2.07
C THR A 245 -17.61 9.43 -0.74
N ALA A 246 -16.66 10.34 -0.51
CA ALA A 246 -16.59 11.11 0.72
C ALA A 246 -17.85 11.96 0.94
N SER A 247 -18.32 12.05 2.18
CA SER A 247 -19.50 12.80 2.58
C SER A 247 -19.35 13.33 4.00
N GLY A 248 -20.15 14.32 4.39
CA GLY A 248 -20.09 14.87 5.76
C GLY A 248 -19.12 16.05 5.90
N GLY A 249 -18.82 16.75 4.81
CA GLY A 249 -18.00 17.95 4.82
C GLY A 249 -16.51 17.68 5.11
N PRO A 250 -15.74 18.68 5.56
CA PRO A 250 -14.29 18.55 5.77
C PRO A 250 -13.91 17.44 6.78
N VAL A 251 -14.71 17.22 7.80
CA VAL A 251 -14.50 16.14 8.77
C VAL A 251 -14.65 14.77 8.10
N GLY A 252 -15.67 14.62 7.24
CA GLY A 252 -15.90 13.39 6.49
C GLY A 252 -14.78 13.06 5.50
N VAL A 253 -14.10 14.06 4.93
CA VAL A 253 -12.89 13.85 4.11
C VAL A 253 -11.76 13.27 4.95
N GLY A 254 -11.53 13.80 6.16
CA GLY A 254 -10.55 13.24 7.10
C GLY A 254 -10.84 11.78 7.47
N GLU A 255 -12.13 11.45 7.70
CA GLU A 255 -12.55 10.06 7.95
C GLU A 255 -12.34 9.15 6.73
N ALA A 256 -12.61 9.65 5.52
CA ALA A 256 -12.39 8.91 4.28
C ALA A 256 -10.90 8.57 4.10
N VAL A 257 -10.00 9.53 4.35
CA VAL A 257 -8.54 9.29 4.35
C VAL A 257 -8.15 8.24 5.38
N GLY A 258 -8.69 8.33 6.60
CA GLY A 258 -8.40 7.34 7.65
C GLY A 258 -8.91 5.93 7.30
N ARG A 259 -10.09 5.81 6.66
CA ARG A 259 -10.65 4.52 6.22
C ARG A 259 -9.86 3.94 5.05
N SER A 260 -9.54 4.74 4.04
CA SER A 260 -8.75 4.30 2.89
C SER A 260 -7.35 3.81 3.31
N MET A 261 -6.69 4.51 4.24
CA MET A 261 -5.39 4.10 4.78
C MET A 261 -5.46 2.75 5.47
N ARG A 262 -6.38 2.57 6.42
CA ARG A 262 -6.52 1.30 7.16
C ARG A 262 -6.76 0.13 6.20
N LEU A 263 -7.66 0.29 5.23
CA LEU A 263 -7.95 -0.76 4.27
C LEU A 263 -6.76 -1.04 3.36
N SER A 264 -6.06 0.00 2.89
CA SER A 264 -4.88 -0.15 2.05
C SER A 264 -3.75 -0.89 2.75
N LEU A 265 -3.47 -0.58 4.02
CA LEU A 265 -2.43 -1.29 4.79
C LEU A 265 -2.73 -2.78 4.92
N ILE A 266 -3.99 -3.16 5.16
CA ILE A 266 -4.41 -4.56 5.24
C ILE A 266 -4.31 -5.22 3.86
N THR A 267 -4.84 -4.59 2.82
CA THR A 267 -4.85 -5.14 1.47
C THR A 267 -3.46 -5.28 0.87
N ILE A 268 -2.51 -4.38 1.15
CA ILE A 268 -1.11 -4.52 0.74
C ILE A 268 -0.54 -5.85 1.24
N VAL A 269 -0.66 -6.12 2.55
CA VAL A 269 -0.13 -7.35 3.14
C VAL A 269 -0.82 -8.59 2.55
N VAL A 270 -2.14 -8.55 2.40
CA VAL A 270 -2.91 -9.66 1.82
C VAL A 270 -2.49 -9.92 0.37
N VAL A 271 -2.36 -8.88 -0.46
CA VAL A 271 -1.93 -9.02 -1.86
C VAL A 271 -0.53 -9.58 -1.93
N VAL A 272 0.42 -9.06 -1.14
CA VAL A 272 1.81 -9.54 -1.12
C VAL A 272 1.89 -11.01 -0.70
N VAL A 273 1.16 -11.43 0.34
CA VAL A 273 1.14 -12.83 0.77
C VAL A 273 0.50 -13.73 -0.29
N LEU A 274 -0.63 -13.32 -0.88
CA LEU A 274 -1.30 -14.12 -1.90
C LEU A 274 -0.47 -14.26 -3.17
N THR A 275 0.18 -13.19 -3.64
CA THR A 275 1.08 -13.24 -4.80
C THR A 275 2.31 -14.08 -4.51
N ALA A 276 2.91 -13.96 -3.33
CA ALA A 276 4.01 -14.81 -2.91
C ALA A 276 3.61 -16.29 -2.89
N MET A 277 2.43 -16.64 -2.36
CA MET A 277 1.92 -18.01 -2.39
C MET A 277 1.62 -18.49 -3.82
N ALA A 278 1.08 -17.64 -4.68
CA ALA A 278 0.74 -18.02 -6.06
C ALA A 278 2.00 -18.27 -6.92
N VAL A 279 3.02 -17.42 -6.77
CA VAL A 279 4.25 -17.46 -7.57
C VAL A 279 5.23 -18.50 -7.04
N TYR A 280 5.38 -18.60 -5.71
CA TYR A 280 6.41 -19.41 -5.08
C TYR A 280 5.89 -20.67 -4.40
N GLY A 281 4.57 -20.80 -4.17
CA GLY A 281 3.98 -21.91 -3.40
C GLY A 281 4.02 -23.27 -4.10
N LYS A 282 4.08 -23.30 -5.44
CA LYS A 282 4.10 -24.56 -6.24
C LYS A 282 5.49 -25.04 -6.62
N SER A 283 6.49 -24.18 -6.52
CA SER A 283 7.87 -24.51 -6.83
C SER A 283 8.73 -23.83 -5.78
N PRO A 284 9.12 -24.50 -4.70
CA PRO A 284 10.22 -24.02 -3.89
C PRO A 284 11.42 -23.97 -4.82
N ASN A 285 11.76 -22.76 -5.33
CA ASN A 285 12.93 -22.54 -6.20
C ASN A 285 14.24 -22.67 -5.40
N PHE A 286 14.31 -23.65 -4.51
CA PHE A 286 15.50 -24.07 -3.77
C PHE A 286 16.18 -25.19 -4.55
N ASN A 287 16.76 -24.89 -5.71
CA ASN A 287 17.75 -25.79 -6.26
C ASN A 287 19.04 -25.61 -5.46
N LEU A 288 19.21 -26.44 -4.44
CA LEU A 288 20.47 -26.59 -3.69
C LEU A 288 21.52 -27.40 -4.48
N THR A 289 21.23 -27.79 -5.71
CA THR A 289 22.18 -28.44 -6.60
C THR A 289 23.01 -27.38 -7.29
N VAL A 290 24.22 -27.18 -6.76
CA VAL A 290 25.35 -26.54 -7.46
C VAL A 290 26.02 -27.61 -8.32
#